data_8ccabb1683b40a6d48d6daafa804a9c1
#
_entry.id   8ccabb1683b40a6d48d6daafa804a9c1
#
_cell.length_a   1.000
_cell.length_b   1.000
_cell.length_c   1.000
_cell.angle_alpha   90.00
_cell.angle_beta   90.00
_cell.angle_gamma   90.00
#
_symmetry.space_group_name_H-M   'P 1'
#
loop_
_entity.id
_entity.type
_entity.pdbx_description
1 polymer ?
#
loop_
_entity_poly.entity_id
_entity_poly.type
_entity_poly.pdbx_seq_one_letter_code
_entity_poly.pdbx_strand_id
1 'polypeptide(L)'
;MMQGALVLSLAAFIAKILSAVYRVPFQNMVGNTGFYVYQQVYPIYGIGMTFALSGFPVFVSALIAQYRSDYELLPLLKRLFWILSGLGLGVFLILYTQSELIASWMGDALLSSVIQSVSWMFLMMPFLVIARGYFQGTNRMVPTAVSQVMEQVVRVSVILLAASFYGSLTNDLYEVGTWAMSSAVVAAVMATFVLLYYKKSDSFENWNGSRVIEPHKIQWGVLLKRLVIEGGTLCLLSSILVLFQLIDSFTLFKGLVEQGMSQEVAKDLKGIFDRGQPLVQLGMVVGVGFSSSYLPLLSRSYTKQHLEEFEQLKYSLLKMTMVFSVVATVGLLVILPRVNHMLFGDIQGNDVLSIYIISIILASMMMAYHGILQSTGKYSITLIALLIGLIAKGIGNLWFIPQFQTLGASIATILGLFVMLGMIWILSGGKSSSNHQKSTMIKLGIVSIGMAIVVGGLNILFERYFPAGDSRTKDTLLALLLVSVGIIVFIIGAIRIKLFTIREWLMIPKGKSLLRFTRKWKKRGEKDEIR
;
A
#
# COMPACT_ATOMS: atom_id res chain seq x y z
N MET A 1 -4.82 -15.27 -20.47
CA MET A 1 -5.27 -14.69 -19.19
C MET A 1 -4.22 -14.72 -18.08
N MET A 2 -3.64 -15.84 -17.70
CA MET A 2 -2.65 -15.93 -16.60
C MET A 2 -1.42 -15.04 -16.78
N GLN A 3 -0.83 -14.98 -17.97
CA GLN A 3 0.34 -14.13 -18.26
C GLN A 3 0.04 -12.64 -18.13
N GLY A 4 -1.12 -12.16 -18.59
CA GLY A 4 -1.50 -10.76 -18.49
C GLY A 4 -1.73 -10.28 -17.04
N ALA A 5 -2.40 -11.10 -16.21
CA ALA A 5 -2.58 -10.81 -14.79
C ALA A 5 -1.24 -10.76 -14.04
N LEU A 6 -0.29 -11.61 -14.41
CA LEU A 6 1.05 -11.63 -13.82
C LEU A 6 1.84 -10.36 -14.20
N VAL A 7 1.75 -9.90 -15.46
CA VAL A 7 2.37 -8.65 -15.93
C VAL A 7 1.81 -7.45 -15.15
N LEU A 8 0.49 -7.38 -14.98
CA LEU A 8 -0.14 -6.29 -14.21
C LEU A 8 0.26 -6.32 -12.73
N SER A 9 0.32 -7.50 -12.13
CA SER A 9 0.76 -7.66 -10.73
C SER A 9 2.21 -7.24 -10.54
N LEU A 10 3.10 -7.60 -11.49
CA LEU A 10 4.50 -7.19 -11.46
C LEU A 10 4.66 -5.67 -11.63
N ALA A 11 3.91 -5.06 -12.54
CA ALA A 11 3.90 -3.62 -12.72
C ALA A 11 3.40 -2.88 -11.46
N ALA A 12 2.32 -3.36 -10.85
CA ALA A 12 1.82 -2.82 -9.58
C ALA A 12 2.83 -2.98 -8.44
N PHE A 13 3.57 -4.08 -8.39
CA PHE A 13 4.64 -4.30 -7.42
C PHE A 13 5.80 -3.31 -7.61
N ILE A 14 6.28 -3.15 -8.85
CA ILE A 14 7.33 -2.17 -9.19
C ILE A 14 6.86 -0.75 -8.83
N ALA A 15 5.63 -0.38 -9.19
CA ALA A 15 5.06 0.92 -8.88
C ALA A 15 4.99 1.18 -7.35
N LYS A 16 4.66 0.17 -6.55
CA LYS A 16 4.66 0.27 -5.08
C LYS A 16 6.05 0.44 -4.50
N ILE A 17 7.05 -0.28 -5.01
CA ILE A 17 8.45 -0.12 -4.58
C ILE A 17 8.93 1.30 -4.90
N LEU A 18 8.74 1.78 -6.13
CA LEU A 18 9.09 3.15 -6.51
C LEU A 18 8.40 4.18 -5.61
N SER A 19 7.11 3.97 -5.31
CA SER A 19 6.32 4.83 -4.43
C SER A 19 6.76 4.82 -2.96
N ALA A 20 7.44 3.79 -2.49
CA ALA A 20 8.00 3.75 -1.13
C ALA A 20 9.41 4.35 -1.10
N VAL A 21 10.24 3.99 -2.08
CA VAL A 21 11.68 4.29 -2.08
C VAL A 21 11.96 5.79 -2.32
N TYR A 22 11.23 6.49 -3.21
CA TYR A 22 11.52 7.90 -3.49
C TYR A 22 11.38 8.82 -2.28
N ARG A 23 10.59 8.45 -1.28
CA ARG A 23 10.37 9.26 -0.08
C ARG A 23 11.65 9.46 0.73
N VAL A 24 12.54 8.48 0.69
CA VAL A 24 13.83 8.56 1.40
C VAL A 24 14.74 9.64 0.80
N PRO A 25 15.10 9.61 -0.49
CA PRO A 25 15.91 10.70 -1.08
C PRO A 25 15.17 12.05 -1.03
N PHE A 26 13.84 12.09 -1.20
CA PHE A 26 13.08 13.32 -1.08
C PHE A 26 13.26 13.94 0.32
N GLN A 27 13.03 13.18 1.40
CA GLN A 27 13.18 13.66 2.77
C GLN A 27 14.64 14.08 3.07
N ASN A 28 15.64 13.36 2.55
CA ASN A 28 17.04 13.73 2.72
C ASN A 28 17.40 15.07 2.05
N MET A 29 16.68 15.48 1.01
CA MET A 29 16.91 16.74 0.29
C MET A 29 16.18 17.92 0.94
N VAL A 30 14.93 17.71 1.43
CA VAL A 30 14.08 18.80 1.93
C VAL A 30 13.94 18.83 3.45
N GLY A 31 14.55 17.88 4.17
CA GLY A 31 14.44 17.74 5.62
C GLY A 31 13.07 17.26 6.10
N ASN A 32 12.88 17.22 7.43
CA ASN A 32 11.62 16.76 8.04
C ASN A 32 10.46 17.71 7.74
N THR A 33 10.69 19.01 7.80
CA THR A 33 9.66 20.03 7.54
C THR A 33 9.18 19.98 6.08
N GLY A 34 10.10 19.86 5.11
CA GLY A 34 9.69 19.71 3.71
C GLY A 34 8.99 18.38 3.45
N PHE A 35 9.42 17.32 4.12
CA PHE A 35 8.74 16.04 4.08
C PHE A 35 7.32 16.12 4.68
N TYR A 36 7.14 16.86 5.80
CA TYR A 36 5.84 17.17 6.37
C TYR A 36 4.93 17.86 5.34
N VAL A 37 5.37 18.94 4.70
CA VAL A 37 4.57 19.70 3.72
C VAL A 37 4.03 18.77 2.63
N TYR A 38 4.88 17.92 2.09
CA TYR A 38 4.49 16.95 1.08
C TYR A 38 3.54 15.86 1.62
N GLN A 39 3.89 15.25 2.77
CA GLN A 39 3.14 14.12 3.33
C GLN A 39 1.78 14.53 3.91
N GLN A 40 1.62 15.78 4.32
CA GLN A 40 0.36 16.31 4.83
C GLN A 40 -0.74 16.31 3.76
N VAL A 41 -0.38 16.58 2.50
CA VAL A 41 -1.29 16.60 1.36
C VAL A 41 -1.32 15.25 0.61
N TYR A 42 -0.32 14.40 0.81
CA TYR A 42 -0.20 13.09 0.15
C TYR A 42 -1.46 12.22 0.21
N PRO A 43 -2.25 12.15 1.31
CA PRO A 43 -3.47 11.34 1.33
C PRO A 43 -4.51 11.77 0.29
N ILE A 44 -4.62 13.05 -0.02
CA ILE A 44 -5.52 13.55 -1.09
C ILE A 44 -5.07 12.99 -2.44
N TYR A 45 -3.76 13.07 -2.74
CA TYR A 45 -3.17 12.41 -3.91
C TYR A 45 -3.42 10.90 -3.91
N GLY A 46 -3.19 10.23 -2.78
CA GLY A 46 -3.34 8.78 -2.65
C GLY A 46 -4.75 8.28 -2.93
N ILE A 47 -5.77 9.02 -2.52
CA ILE A 47 -7.18 8.74 -2.82
C ILE A 47 -7.42 8.87 -4.34
N GLY A 48 -6.99 9.99 -4.94
CA GLY A 48 -7.13 10.22 -6.38
C GLY A 48 -6.42 9.15 -7.21
N MET A 49 -5.21 8.75 -6.80
CA MET A 49 -4.46 7.66 -7.43
C MET A 49 -5.20 6.33 -7.32
N THR A 50 -5.79 6.04 -6.17
CA THR A 50 -6.56 4.80 -5.97
C THR A 50 -7.80 4.78 -6.87
N PHE A 51 -8.45 5.92 -7.06
CA PHE A 51 -9.56 6.07 -7.99
C PHE A 51 -9.13 5.77 -9.43
N ALA A 52 -7.97 6.28 -9.84
CA ALA A 52 -7.45 6.15 -11.21
C ALA A 52 -6.76 4.80 -11.52
N LEU A 53 -6.34 4.04 -10.49
CA LEU A 53 -5.57 2.79 -10.66
C LEU A 53 -6.34 1.54 -10.27
N SER A 54 -7.00 1.54 -9.12
CA SER A 54 -7.43 0.30 -8.46
C SER A 54 -8.94 0.20 -8.28
N GLY A 55 -9.64 1.32 -8.07
CA GLY A 55 -11.07 1.29 -7.78
C GLY A 55 -11.92 1.33 -9.05
N PHE A 56 -12.05 2.50 -9.65
CA PHE A 56 -12.90 2.68 -10.83
C PHE A 56 -12.45 1.88 -12.07
N PRO A 57 -11.16 1.69 -12.40
CA PRO A 57 -10.79 0.84 -13.54
C PRO A 57 -11.25 -0.60 -13.38
N VAL A 58 -11.19 -1.16 -12.17
CA VAL A 58 -11.69 -2.52 -11.88
C VAL A 58 -13.21 -2.58 -12.08
N PHE A 59 -13.95 -1.58 -11.60
CA PHE A 59 -15.39 -1.48 -11.84
C PHE A 59 -15.73 -1.39 -13.33
N VAL A 60 -15.06 -0.51 -14.08
CA VAL A 60 -15.27 -0.36 -15.54
C VAL A 60 -14.92 -1.66 -16.27
N SER A 61 -13.84 -2.33 -15.87
CA SER A 61 -13.42 -3.63 -16.41
C SER A 61 -14.50 -4.70 -16.20
N ALA A 62 -15.08 -4.77 -15.00
CA ALA A 62 -16.18 -5.70 -14.69
C ALA A 62 -17.44 -5.41 -15.51
N LEU A 63 -17.80 -4.13 -15.68
CA LEU A 63 -18.92 -3.75 -16.56
C LEU A 63 -18.68 -4.16 -18.02
N ILE A 64 -17.48 -3.92 -18.56
CA ILE A 64 -17.13 -4.33 -19.92
C ILE A 64 -17.23 -5.84 -20.07
N ALA A 65 -16.74 -6.61 -19.11
CA ALA A 65 -16.82 -8.06 -19.13
C ALA A 65 -18.28 -8.55 -19.09
N GLN A 66 -19.14 -7.86 -18.34
CA GLN A 66 -20.57 -8.17 -18.22
C GLN A 66 -21.37 -7.87 -19.50
N TYR A 67 -21.09 -6.72 -20.14
CA TYR A 67 -21.90 -6.21 -21.24
C TYR A 67 -21.27 -6.38 -22.62
N ARG A 68 -20.14 -7.06 -22.74
CA ARG A 68 -19.38 -7.23 -24.00
C ARG A 68 -20.14 -7.96 -25.09
N SER A 69 -21.06 -8.86 -24.73
CA SER A 69 -21.87 -9.64 -25.66
C SER A 69 -23.16 -8.92 -26.11
N ASP A 70 -23.67 -7.99 -25.28
CA ASP A 70 -25.05 -7.54 -25.38
C ASP A 70 -25.18 -6.07 -25.80
N TYR A 71 -24.08 -5.27 -25.74
CA TYR A 71 -24.12 -3.83 -25.93
C TYR A 71 -22.95 -3.29 -26.78
N GLU A 72 -23.23 -2.18 -27.45
CA GLU A 72 -22.17 -1.33 -27.99
C GLU A 72 -21.39 -0.71 -26.83
N LEU A 73 -20.12 -1.08 -26.70
CA LEU A 73 -19.25 -0.61 -25.62
C LEU A 73 -18.96 0.89 -25.69
N LEU A 74 -18.96 1.47 -26.88
CA LEU A 74 -18.63 2.88 -27.06
C LEU A 74 -19.64 3.82 -26.39
N PRO A 75 -20.97 3.64 -26.53
CA PRO A 75 -21.96 4.43 -25.79
C PRO A 75 -21.87 4.27 -24.28
N LEU A 76 -21.59 3.06 -23.78
CA LEU A 76 -21.37 2.81 -22.35
C LEU A 76 -20.15 3.58 -21.83
N LEU A 77 -19.01 3.47 -22.53
CA LEU A 77 -17.78 4.15 -22.14
C LEU A 77 -17.92 5.67 -22.21
N LYS A 78 -18.62 6.22 -23.22
CA LYS A 78 -18.91 7.67 -23.30
C LYS A 78 -19.72 8.15 -22.10
N ARG A 79 -20.76 7.41 -21.69
CA ARG A 79 -21.58 7.78 -20.52
C ARG A 79 -20.77 7.73 -19.23
N LEU A 80 -19.99 6.65 -19.03
CA LEU A 80 -19.08 6.55 -17.89
C LEU A 80 -18.06 7.66 -17.86
N PHE A 81 -17.50 8.03 -19.02
CA PHE A 81 -16.56 9.14 -19.13
C PHE A 81 -17.18 10.45 -18.63
N TRP A 82 -18.41 10.79 -19.07
CA TRP A 82 -19.09 12.03 -18.65
C TRP A 82 -19.44 12.02 -17.15
N ILE A 83 -19.88 10.88 -16.60
CA ILE A 83 -20.15 10.76 -15.17
C ILE A 83 -18.86 10.94 -14.37
N LEU A 84 -17.78 10.28 -14.78
CA LEU A 84 -16.47 10.41 -14.12
C LEU A 84 -15.88 11.80 -14.28
N SER A 85 -16.11 12.47 -15.44
CA SER A 85 -15.68 13.85 -15.67
C SER A 85 -16.43 14.82 -14.76
N GLY A 86 -17.73 14.64 -14.58
CA GLY A 86 -18.52 15.40 -13.60
C GLY A 86 -18.03 15.20 -12.17
N LEU A 87 -17.75 13.94 -11.78
CA LEU A 87 -17.18 13.61 -10.48
C LEU A 87 -15.79 14.23 -10.29
N GLY A 88 -14.89 14.06 -11.26
CA GLY A 88 -13.54 14.60 -11.23
C GLY A 88 -13.53 16.13 -11.17
N LEU A 89 -14.37 16.79 -11.98
CA LEU A 89 -14.54 18.24 -11.95
C LEU A 89 -15.09 18.72 -10.60
N GLY A 90 -16.07 18.02 -10.03
CA GLY A 90 -16.62 18.34 -8.71
C GLY A 90 -15.56 18.27 -7.61
N VAL A 91 -14.76 17.19 -7.58
CA VAL A 91 -13.65 17.05 -6.62
C VAL A 91 -12.59 18.11 -6.86
N PHE A 92 -12.21 18.39 -8.12
CA PHE A 92 -11.27 19.45 -8.47
C PHE A 92 -11.76 20.81 -7.95
N LEU A 93 -13.00 21.19 -8.23
CA LEU A 93 -13.56 22.47 -7.82
C LEU A 93 -13.56 22.59 -6.28
N ILE A 94 -13.99 21.55 -5.56
CA ILE A 94 -13.99 21.56 -4.08
C ILE A 94 -12.56 21.73 -3.57
N LEU A 95 -11.61 20.94 -4.02
CA LEU A 95 -10.22 21.02 -3.55
C LEU A 95 -9.55 22.35 -3.93
N TYR A 96 -9.82 22.87 -5.13
CA TYR A 96 -9.20 24.10 -5.63
C TYR A 96 -9.77 25.34 -4.96
N THR A 97 -11.11 25.47 -4.89
CA THR A 97 -11.77 26.66 -4.34
C THR A 97 -11.81 26.68 -2.82
N GLN A 98 -11.83 25.51 -2.16
CA GLN A 98 -11.85 25.39 -0.71
C GLN A 98 -10.48 25.02 -0.13
N SER A 99 -9.41 25.18 -0.90
CA SER A 99 -8.05 24.81 -0.47
C SER A 99 -7.61 25.50 0.82
N GLU A 100 -7.93 26.78 0.99
CA GLU A 100 -7.63 27.55 2.21
C GLU A 100 -8.40 27.03 3.42
N LEU A 101 -9.68 26.69 3.25
CA LEU A 101 -10.50 26.10 4.30
C LEU A 101 -9.99 24.72 4.70
N ILE A 102 -9.64 23.88 3.72
CA ILE A 102 -9.09 22.53 3.98
C ILE A 102 -7.73 22.65 4.68
N ALA A 103 -6.86 23.55 4.22
CA ALA A 103 -5.56 23.81 4.82
C ALA A 103 -5.70 24.30 6.27
N SER A 104 -6.65 25.20 6.56
CA SER A 104 -6.94 25.65 7.92
C SER A 104 -7.46 24.53 8.83
N TRP A 105 -8.27 23.62 8.31
CA TRP A 105 -8.71 22.43 9.05
C TRP A 105 -7.56 21.47 9.37
N MET A 106 -6.56 21.40 8.48
CA MET A 106 -5.32 20.66 8.72
C MET A 106 -4.37 21.37 9.70
N GLY A 107 -4.67 22.64 10.05
CA GLY A 107 -3.91 23.46 11.00
C GLY A 107 -2.79 24.28 10.38
N ASP A 108 -2.57 24.22 9.06
CA ASP A 108 -1.50 24.93 8.36
C ASP A 108 -2.02 25.56 7.05
N ALA A 109 -2.35 26.85 7.11
CA ALA A 109 -2.93 27.59 5.99
C ALA A 109 -2.02 27.66 4.75
N LEU A 110 -0.70 27.53 4.90
CA LEU A 110 0.25 27.57 3.80
C LEU A 110 0.16 26.32 2.88
N LEU A 111 -0.53 25.26 3.32
CA LEU A 111 -0.78 24.08 2.49
C LEU A 111 -1.77 24.33 1.34
N SER A 112 -2.45 25.47 1.29
CA SER A 112 -3.46 25.77 0.28
C SER A 112 -2.94 25.63 -1.16
N SER A 113 -1.74 26.16 -1.44
CA SER A 113 -1.10 26.05 -2.75
C SER A 113 -0.76 24.59 -3.13
N VAL A 114 -0.34 23.80 -2.14
CA VAL A 114 -0.02 22.38 -2.33
C VAL A 114 -1.29 21.57 -2.63
N ILE A 115 -2.41 21.88 -1.93
CA ILE A 115 -3.73 21.27 -2.18
C ILE A 115 -4.26 21.66 -3.56
N GLN A 116 -4.13 22.92 -3.96
CA GLN A 116 -4.51 23.38 -5.31
C GLN A 116 -3.72 22.63 -6.38
N SER A 117 -2.42 22.45 -6.19
CA SER A 117 -1.56 21.73 -7.14
C SER A 117 -2.02 20.29 -7.35
N VAL A 118 -2.30 19.54 -6.28
CA VAL A 118 -2.74 18.15 -6.39
C VAL A 118 -4.13 18.00 -6.99
N SER A 119 -5.00 19.00 -6.86
CA SER A 119 -6.39 18.95 -7.34
C SER A 119 -6.50 18.71 -8.85
N TRP A 120 -5.55 19.22 -9.65
CA TRP A 120 -5.53 19.08 -11.11
C TRP A 120 -5.50 17.62 -11.59
N MET A 121 -4.99 16.68 -10.78
CA MET A 121 -4.97 15.28 -11.17
C MET A 121 -6.37 14.68 -11.34
N PHE A 122 -7.37 15.21 -10.61
CA PHE A 122 -8.74 14.71 -10.68
C PHE A 122 -9.40 14.98 -12.05
N LEU A 123 -8.93 16.00 -12.78
CA LEU A 123 -9.36 16.25 -14.16
C LEU A 123 -8.83 15.21 -15.16
N MET A 124 -7.67 14.58 -14.85
CA MET A 124 -7.09 13.50 -15.65
C MET A 124 -7.68 12.11 -15.30
N MET A 125 -8.31 11.98 -14.14
CA MET A 125 -8.86 10.71 -13.64
C MET A 125 -9.81 10.02 -14.64
N PRO A 126 -10.76 10.68 -15.31
CA PRO A 126 -11.69 10.02 -16.23
C PRO A 126 -11.00 9.34 -17.40
N PHE A 127 -9.96 9.97 -17.96
CA PHE A 127 -9.16 9.42 -19.06
C PHE A 127 -8.45 8.15 -18.65
N LEU A 128 -7.79 8.17 -17.48
CA LEU A 128 -7.07 7.01 -16.94
C LEU A 128 -8.02 5.87 -16.61
N VAL A 129 -9.14 6.18 -15.94
CA VAL A 129 -10.13 5.18 -15.52
C VAL A 129 -10.72 4.46 -16.73
N ILE A 130 -11.19 5.21 -17.73
CA ILE A 130 -11.82 4.61 -18.90
C ILE A 130 -10.82 3.81 -19.72
N ALA A 131 -9.63 4.35 -19.99
CA ALA A 131 -8.64 3.65 -20.79
C ALA A 131 -8.12 2.38 -20.10
N ARG A 132 -7.78 2.46 -18.81
CA ARG A 132 -7.34 1.28 -18.04
C ARG A 132 -8.44 0.25 -17.89
N GLY A 133 -9.66 0.69 -17.56
CA GLY A 133 -10.83 -0.18 -17.45
C GLY A 133 -11.12 -0.90 -18.77
N TYR A 134 -10.98 -0.20 -19.90
CA TYR A 134 -11.13 -0.77 -21.22
C TYR A 134 -10.10 -1.88 -21.49
N PHE A 135 -8.81 -1.59 -21.31
CA PHE A 135 -7.77 -2.56 -21.56
C PHE A 135 -7.86 -3.77 -20.62
N GLN A 136 -8.20 -3.56 -19.34
CA GLN A 136 -8.43 -4.65 -18.40
C GLN A 136 -9.65 -5.49 -18.76
N GLY A 137 -10.78 -4.86 -19.08
CA GLY A 137 -12.03 -5.54 -19.46
C GLY A 137 -11.94 -6.32 -20.76
N THR A 138 -11.02 -5.92 -21.67
CA THR A 138 -10.72 -6.65 -22.90
C THR A 138 -9.58 -7.68 -22.75
N ASN A 139 -9.13 -7.95 -21.52
CA ASN A 139 -8.01 -8.85 -21.18
C ASN A 139 -6.63 -8.43 -21.75
N ARG A 140 -6.45 -7.15 -22.07
CA ARG A 140 -5.19 -6.56 -22.54
C ARG A 140 -4.51 -5.85 -21.38
N MET A 141 -3.75 -6.57 -20.60
CA MET A 141 -3.17 -6.03 -19.35
C MET A 141 -1.90 -5.20 -19.58
N VAL A 142 -1.18 -5.39 -20.70
CA VAL A 142 0.11 -4.75 -20.98
C VAL A 142 0.01 -3.21 -21.04
N PRO A 143 -0.95 -2.59 -21.76
CA PRO A 143 -1.08 -1.13 -21.79
C PRO A 143 -1.29 -0.53 -20.39
N THR A 144 -2.14 -1.16 -19.58
CA THR A 144 -2.37 -0.74 -18.19
C THR A 144 -1.09 -0.86 -17.36
N ALA A 145 -0.37 -1.98 -17.47
CA ALA A 145 0.87 -2.21 -16.74
C ALA A 145 1.95 -1.19 -17.09
N VAL A 146 2.18 -0.94 -18.38
CA VAL A 146 3.16 0.05 -18.84
C VAL A 146 2.77 1.46 -18.40
N SER A 147 1.49 1.83 -18.52
CA SER A 147 1.01 3.14 -18.09
C SER A 147 1.22 3.37 -16.58
N GLN A 148 1.04 2.34 -15.73
CA GLN A 148 1.27 2.44 -14.29
C GLN A 148 2.75 2.64 -13.94
N VAL A 149 3.64 1.91 -14.59
CA VAL A 149 5.08 2.02 -14.34
C VAL A 149 5.58 3.38 -14.82
N MET A 150 5.20 3.81 -16.03
CA MET A 150 5.59 5.11 -16.59
C MET A 150 5.06 6.27 -15.73
N GLU A 151 3.82 6.19 -15.25
CA GLU A 151 3.26 7.16 -14.31
C GLU A 151 4.13 7.31 -13.06
N GLN A 152 4.55 6.19 -12.45
CA GLN A 152 5.39 6.23 -11.26
C GLN A 152 6.81 6.75 -11.56
N VAL A 153 7.41 6.35 -12.67
CA VAL A 153 8.73 6.84 -13.06
C VAL A 153 8.70 8.36 -13.25
N VAL A 154 7.77 8.89 -14.05
CA VAL A 154 7.62 10.33 -14.29
C VAL A 154 7.35 11.07 -12.99
N ARG A 155 6.43 10.56 -12.16
CA ARG A 155 6.11 11.16 -10.87
C ARG A 155 7.32 11.26 -9.96
N VAL A 156 8.05 10.16 -9.77
CA VAL A 156 9.25 10.13 -8.93
C VAL A 156 10.31 11.10 -9.46
N SER A 157 10.51 11.13 -10.77
CA SER A 157 11.45 12.06 -11.40
C SER A 157 11.08 13.52 -11.14
N VAL A 158 9.82 13.91 -11.30
CA VAL A 158 9.36 15.29 -11.03
C VAL A 158 9.49 15.64 -9.55
N ILE A 159 9.15 14.73 -8.63
CA ILE A 159 9.29 14.96 -7.19
C ILE A 159 10.76 15.20 -6.81
N LEU A 160 11.68 14.37 -7.30
CA LEU A 160 13.10 14.50 -6.97
C LEU A 160 13.72 15.74 -7.65
N LEU A 161 13.28 16.09 -8.85
CA LEU A 161 13.65 17.35 -9.51
C LEU A 161 13.15 18.55 -8.70
N ALA A 162 11.89 18.56 -8.25
CA ALA A 162 11.38 19.63 -7.39
C ALA A 162 12.22 19.77 -6.11
N ALA A 163 12.55 18.64 -5.47
CA ALA A 163 13.40 18.65 -4.27
C ALA A 163 14.82 19.19 -4.54
N SER A 164 15.38 18.92 -5.74
CA SER A 164 16.73 19.41 -6.08
C SER A 164 16.80 20.94 -6.26
N PHE A 165 15.67 21.60 -6.44
CA PHE A 165 15.61 23.06 -6.51
C PHE A 165 15.59 23.75 -5.13
N TYR A 166 15.37 23.00 -4.05
CA TYR A 166 15.51 23.53 -2.69
C TYR A 166 16.95 23.93 -2.40
N GLY A 167 17.14 25.12 -1.90
CA GLY A 167 18.46 25.70 -1.65
C GLY A 167 19.18 26.31 -2.88
N SER A 168 18.67 26.04 -4.11
CA SER A 168 19.26 26.58 -5.35
C SER A 168 18.38 27.62 -6.04
N LEU A 169 17.08 27.35 -6.18
CA LEU A 169 16.10 28.25 -6.82
C LEU A 169 15.11 28.85 -5.80
N THR A 170 14.78 28.11 -4.75
CA THR A 170 13.88 28.57 -3.70
C THR A 170 14.31 28.02 -2.35
N ASN A 171 14.04 28.78 -1.29
CA ASN A 171 14.15 28.35 0.11
C ASN A 171 12.77 28.10 0.74
N ASP A 172 11.69 28.22 -0.04
CA ASP A 172 10.34 27.97 0.41
C ASP A 172 9.94 26.49 0.22
N LEU A 173 9.80 25.77 1.33
CA LEU A 173 9.42 24.36 1.34
C LEU A 173 7.98 24.12 0.82
N TYR A 174 7.10 25.12 0.90
CA TYR A 174 5.73 25.02 0.37
C TYR A 174 5.72 25.15 -1.15
N GLU A 175 6.60 25.97 -1.70
CA GLU A 175 6.80 26.05 -3.14
C GLU A 175 7.34 24.73 -3.70
N VAL A 176 8.37 24.16 -3.05
CA VAL A 176 8.88 22.81 -3.38
C VAL A 176 7.80 21.76 -3.27
N GLY A 177 6.98 21.81 -2.19
CA GLY A 177 5.85 20.91 -2.00
C GLY A 177 4.81 21.02 -3.12
N THR A 178 4.52 22.24 -3.56
CA THR A 178 3.60 22.54 -4.69
C THR A 178 4.14 21.95 -6.00
N TRP A 179 5.41 22.14 -6.31
CA TRP A 179 6.05 21.52 -7.48
C TRP A 179 6.08 20.00 -7.37
N ALA A 180 6.40 19.45 -6.19
CA ALA A 180 6.40 18.01 -5.98
C ALA A 180 4.99 17.41 -6.16
N MET A 181 3.93 18.08 -5.70
CA MET A 181 2.54 17.62 -5.89
C MET A 181 2.04 17.79 -7.32
N SER A 182 2.55 18.76 -8.10
CA SER A 182 2.25 18.89 -9.53
C SER A 182 2.67 17.65 -10.34
N SER A 183 3.62 16.86 -9.80
CA SER A 183 4.01 15.57 -10.36
C SER A 183 2.83 14.64 -10.62
N ALA A 184 1.76 14.77 -9.83
CA ALA A 184 0.55 13.96 -9.96
C ALA A 184 -0.15 14.19 -11.31
N VAL A 185 -0.32 15.44 -11.72
CA VAL A 185 -0.94 15.76 -13.00
C VAL A 185 0.00 15.47 -14.18
N VAL A 186 1.30 15.79 -14.05
CA VAL A 186 2.29 15.53 -15.11
C VAL A 186 2.38 14.02 -15.40
N ALA A 187 2.44 13.21 -14.35
CA ALA A 187 2.48 11.75 -14.48
C ALA A 187 1.16 11.18 -15.05
N ALA A 188 0.00 11.73 -14.66
CA ALA A 188 -1.30 11.33 -15.19
C ALA A 188 -1.44 11.66 -16.69
N VAL A 189 -0.94 12.82 -17.11
CA VAL A 189 -0.88 13.21 -18.55
C VAL A 189 0.00 12.22 -19.31
N MET A 190 1.21 11.90 -18.82
CA MET A 190 2.10 10.94 -19.46
C MET A 190 1.48 9.54 -19.55
N ALA A 191 0.85 9.07 -18.46
CA ALA A 191 0.13 7.79 -18.47
C ALA A 191 -1.02 7.77 -19.50
N THR A 192 -1.72 8.90 -19.66
CA THR A 192 -2.77 9.04 -20.67
C THR A 192 -2.17 8.95 -22.08
N PHE A 193 -1.04 9.59 -22.36
CA PHE A 193 -0.35 9.46 -23.65
C PHE A 193 0.06 8.02 -23.95
N VAL A 194 0.62 7.30 -22.96
CA VAL A 194 0.95 5.88 -23.12
C VAL A 194 -0.29 5.07 -23.51
N LEU A 195 -1.42 5.28 -22.84
CA LEU A 195 -2.66 4.55 -23.12
C LEU A 195 -3.23 4.90 -24.50
N LEU A 196 -3.15 6.16 -24.92
CA LEU A 196 -3.56 6.61 -26.25
C LEU A 196 -2.67 6.04 -27.37
N TYR A 197 -1.36 5.93 -27.12
CA TYR A 197 -0.43 5.28 -28.05
C TYR A 197 -0.83 3.82 -28.32
N TYR A 198 -1.11 3.06 -27.26
CA TYR A 198 -1.59 1.68 -27.41
C TYR A 198 -2.97 1.60 -28.08
N LYS A 199 -3.84 2.59 -27.86
CA LYS A 199 -5.15 2.66 -28.52
C LYS A 199 -5.00 2.88 -30.03
N LYS A 200 -4.07 3.73 -30.47
CA LYS A 200 -3.82 4.00 -31.90
C LYS A 200 -3.23 2.78 -32.62
N SER A 201 -2.40 2.01 -31.93
CA SER A 201 -1.81 0.76 -32.47
C SER A 201 -2.83 -0.38 -32.62
N ASP A 202 -3.98 -0.27 -31.98
CA ASP A 202 -5.07 -1.22 -32.09
C ASP A 202 -6.07 -0.75 -33.13
N SER A 203 -6.23 -1.50 -34.21
CA SER A 203 -7.29 -1.29 -35.18
C SER A 203 -8.63 -1.43 -34.47
N PHE A 204 -9.21 -0.29 -34.11
CA PHE A 204 -10.56 -0.16 -33.52
C PHE A 204 -11.65 -0.65 -34.52
N GLU A 205 -11.23 -0.95 -35.76
CA GLU A 205 -12.09 -1.35 -36.88
C GLU A 205 -12.79 -2.71 -36.69
N ASN A 206 -12.25 -3.61 -35.88
CA ASN A 206 -12.87 -4.91 -35.63
C ASN A 206 -14.07 -4.87 -34.67
N TRP A 207 -14.51 -3.71 -34.26
CA TRP A 207 -15.59 -3.54 -33.29
C TRP A 207 -16.96 -3.22 -33.88
N ASN A 208 -17.03 -2.99 -35.21
CA ASN A 208 -18.29 -2.77 -35.93
C ASN A 208 -19.00 -4.07 -36.34
N GLY A 209 -18.55 -5.22 -35.90
CA GLY A 209 -18.97 -6.53 -36.41
C GLY A 209 -19.90 -7.35 -35.54
N SER A 210 -20.72 -6.80 -34.68
CA SER A 210 -21.73 -7.60 -33.95
C SER A 210 -23.10 -6.97 -34.12
N ARG A 211 -24.00 -7.78 -34.70
CA ARG A 211 -25.40 -7.46 -35.00
C ARG A 211 -26.01 -6.65 -33.86
N VAL A 212 -26.62 -5.52 -34.24
CA VAL A 212 -27.46 -4.69 -33.39
C VAL A 212 -28.66 -5.51 -32.92
N ILE A 213 -28.56 -6.11 -31.76
CA ILE A 213 -29.70 -6.46 -30.94
C ILE A 213 -30.08 -5.15 -30.26
N GLU A 214 -31.36 -4.78 -30.26
CA GLU A 214 -31.86 -3.49 -29.79
C GLU A 214 -31.13 -3.01 -28.53
N PRO A 215 -30.57 -1.78 -28.51
CA PRO A 215 -29.79 -1.32 -27.38
C PRO A 215 -30.71 -1.14 -26.18
N HIS A 216 -30.65 -2.07 -25.23
CA HIS A 216 -31.20 -1.81 -23.90
C HIS A 216 -30.45 -0.59 -23.34
N LYS A 217 -31.10 0.59 -23.44
CA LYS A 217 -30.52 1.85 -22.96
C LYS A 217 -30.31 1.76 -21.46
N ILE A 218 -29.07 1.45 -21.03
CA ILE A 218 -28.71 1.56 -19.61
C ILE A 218 -29.04 2.99 -19.18
N GLN A 219 -29.96 3.17 -18.26
CA GLN A 219 -30.36 4.48 -17.76
C GLN A 219 -29.18 5.13 -17.01
N TRP A 220 -28.97 6.44 -17.22
CA TRP A 220 -27.92 7.20 -16.55
C TRP A 220 -27.93 7.06 -15.03
N GLY A 221 -29.12 7.10 -14.41
CA GLY A 221 -29.28 6.96 -12.96
C GLY A 221 -28.84 5.59 -12.44
N VAL A 222 -29.11 4.50 -13.18
CA VAL A 222 -28.67 3.15 -12.82
C VAL A 222 -27.15 3.06 -12.88
N LEU A 223 -26.54 3.62 -13.93
CA LEU A 223 -25.10 3.61 -14.11
C LEU A 223 -24.40 4.44 -13.03
N LEU A 224 -24.92 5.63 -12.72
CA LEU A 224 -24.42 6.48 -11.63
C LEU A 224 -24.52 5.76 -10.28
N LYS A 225 -25.67 5.16 -9.97
CA LYS A 225 -25.87 4.40 -8.72
C LYS A 225 -24.87 3.25 -8.60
N ARG A 226 -24.64 2.48 -9.67
CA ARG A 226 -23.66 1.39 -9.68
C ARG A 226 -22.21 1.93 -9.53
N LEU A 227 -21.87 3.02 -10.22
CA LEU A 227 -20.54 3.64 -10.09
C LEU A 227 -20.28 4.09 -8.65
N VAL A 228 -21.24 4.76 -8.01
CA VAL A 228 -21.10 5.24 -6.63
C VAL A 228 -21.04 4.08 -5.63
N ILE A 229 -21.95 3.11 -5.74
CA ILE A 229 -22.01 2.01 -4.78
C ILE A 229 -20.91 0.99 -5.03
N GLU A 230 -20.83 0.41 -6.23
CA GLU A 230 -19.87 -0.66 -6.51
C GLU A 230 -18.46 -0.07 -6.71
N GLY A 231 -18.32 0.92 -7.58
CA GLY A 231 -17.03 1.59 -7.85
C GLY A 231 -16.50 2.35 -6.64
N GLY A 232 -17.35 3.13 -5.96
CA GLY A 232 -16.97 3.86 -4.75
C GLY A 232 -16.54 2.94 -3.61
N THR A 233 -17.23 1.81 -3.40
CA THR A 233 -16.81 0.79 -2.42
C THR A 233 -15.42 0.25 -2.75
N LEU A 234 -15.14 -0.11 -4.01
CA LEU A 234 -13.83 -0.58 -4.43
C LEU A 234 -12.74 0.48 -4.21
N CYS A 235 -13.05 1.75 -4.47
CA CYS A 235 -12.15 2.87 -4.21
C CYS A 235 -11.83 3.01 -2.71
N LEU A 236 -12.84 3.03 -1.84
CA LEU A 236 -12.66 3.15 -0.39
C LEU A 236 -11.83 1.99 0.17
N LEU A 237 -12.15 0.76 -0.24
CA LEU A 237 -11.43 -0.42 0.22
C LEU A 237 -9.98 -0.47 -0.26
N SER A 238 -9.70 0.04 -1.46
CA SER A 238 -8.33 0.16 -1.97
C SER A 238 -7.53 1.28 -1.29
N SER A 239 -8.22 2.27 -0.69
CA SER A 239 -7.62 3.45 -0.03
C SER A 239 -7.45 3.30 1.48
N ILE A 240 -7.70 2.13 2.08
CA ILE A 240 -7.78 1.94 3.54
C ILE A 240 -6.62 2.61 4.29
N LEU A 241 -5.38 2.31 3.93
CA LEU A 241 -4.21 2.88 4.60
C LEU A 241 -4.07 4.40 4.36
N VAL A 242 -4.47 4.86 3.18
CA VAL A 242 -4.45 6.29 2.84
C VAL A 242 -5.49 7.06 3.64
N LEU A 243 -6.66 6.45 3.90
CA LEU A 243 -7.70 7.05 4.75
C LEU A 243 -7.24 7.16 6.22
N PHE A 244 -6.48 6.18 6.74
CA PHE A 244 -5.85 6.29 8.06
C PHE A 244 -4.86 7.46 8.10
N GLN A 245 -4.04 7.64 7.05
CA GLN A 245 -3.11 8.77 6.92
C GLN A 245 -3.85 10.11 6.81
N LEU A 246 -5.00 10.13 6.14
CA LEU A 246 -5.81 11.35 6.02
C LEU A 246 -6.27 11.84 7.40
N ILE A 247 -6.67 10.93 8.30
CA ILE A 247 -7.01 11.29 9.68
C ILE A 247 -5.82 11.93 10.39
N ASP A 248 -4.60 11.37 10.22
CA ASP A 248 -3.39 11.94 10.80
C ASP A 248 -3.09 13.35 10.23
N SER A 249 -3.38 13.58 8.95
CA SER A 249 -3.21 14.90 8.33
C SER A 249 -4.13 15.98 8.92
N PHE A 250 -5.32 15.62 9.40
CA PHE A 250 -6.24 16.55 10.02
C PHE A 250 -6.06 16.70 11.55
N THR A 251 -5.42 15.74 12.20
CA THR A 251 -5.43 15.70 13.67
C THR A 251 -4.06 15.85 14.30
N LEU A 252 -2.98 15.31 13.71
CA LEU A 252 -1.70 15.22 14.40
C LEU A 252 -1.01 16.59 14.51
N PHE A 253 -0.77 17.26 13.38
CA PHE A 253 -0.10 18.58 13.41
C PHE A 253 -0.90 19.58 14.24
N LYS A 254 -2.20 19.68 13.97
CA LYS A 254 -3.10 20.55 14.72
C LYS A 254 -3.09 20.25 16.22
N GLY A 255 -3.17 18.98 16.60
CA GLY A 255 -3.14 18.56 18.00
C GLY A 255 -1.82 18.89 18.71
N LEU A 256 -0.67 18.84 18.01
CA LEU A 256 0.62 19.24 18.57
C LEU A 256 0.67 20.76 18.84
N VAL A 257 0.18 21.57 17.90
CA VAL A 257 0.15 23.03 18.03
C VAL A 257 -0.84 23.46 19.14
N GLU A 258 -2.00 22.82 19.25
CA GLU A 258 -2.98 23.08 20.32
C GLU A 258 -2.43 22.77 21.73
N GLN A 259 -1.42 21.92 21.84
CA GLN A 259 -0.69 21.67 23.09
C GLN A 259 0.40 22.70 23.40
N GLY A 260 0.49 23.77 22.62
CA GLY A 260 1.46 24.86 22.84
C GLY A 260 2.81 24.66 22.19
N MET A 261 2.98 23.65 21.31
CA MET A 261 4.21 23.52 20.53
C MET A 261 4.31 24.62 19.47
N SER A 262 5.53 25.10 19.21
CA SER A 262 5.75 25.99 18.07
C SER A 262 5.46 25.24 16.76
N GLN A 263 4.99 25.96 15.75
CA GLN A 263 4.67 25.36 14.46
C GLN A 263 5.87 24.65 13.83
N GLU A 264 7.08 25.20 13.99
CA GLU A 264 8.30 24.61 13.44
C GLU A 264 8.61 23.25 14.07
N VAL A 265 8.54 23.15 15.40
CA VAL A 265 8.75 21.88 16.12
C VAL A 265 7.65 20.87 15.77
N ALA A 266 6.40 21.31 15.68
CA ALA A 266 5.29 20.43 15.32
C ALA A 266 5.43 19.88 13.89
N LYS A 267 5.91 20.68 12.92
CA LYS A 267 6.20 20.24 11.54
C LYS A 267 7.33 19.22 11.51
N ASP A 268 8.40 19.48 12.24
CA ASP A 268 9.54 18.55 12.33
C ASP A 268 9.13 17.20 12.92
N LEU A 269 8.44 17.20 14.06
CA LEU A 269 7.94 15.98 14.72
C LEU A 269 6.95 15.21 13.83
N LYS A 270 6.06 15.91 13.10
CA LYS A 270 5.15 15.28 12.16
C LYS A 270 5.90 14.67 10.98
N GLY A 271 6.93 15.36 10.46
CA GLY A 271 7.81 14.84 9.42
C GLY A 271 8.54 13.56 9.87
N ILE A 272 9.03 13.52 11.11
CA ILE A 272 9.64 12.32 11.71
C ILE A 272 8.60 11.18 11.83
N PHE A 273 7.40 11.46 12.33
CA PHE A 273 6.32 10.47 12.37
C PHE A 273 6.00 9.87 11.00
N ASP A 274 5.98 10.71 9.95
CA ASP A 274 5.67 10.29 8.60
C ASP A 274 6.72 9.37 7.96
N ARG A 275 7.96 9.30 8.50
CA ARG A 275 8.98 8.30 8.15
C ARG A 275 8.49 6.86 8.38
N GLY A 276 7.55 6.66 9.30
CA GLY A 276 6.94 5.36 9.55
C GLY A 276 6.21 4.79 8.33
N GLN A 277 5.64 5.63 7.48
CA GLN A 277 4.87 5.19 6.31
C GLN A 277 5.70 4.40 5.28
N PRO A 278 6.85 4.88 4.78
CA PRO A 278 7.70 4.09 3.89
C PRO A 278 8.22 2.82 4.55
N LEU A 279 8.54 2.84 5.86
CA LEU A 279 8.95 1.65 6.60
C LEU A 279 7.85 0.57 6.63
N VAL A 280 6.62 0.97 6.95
CA VAL A 280 5.47 0.06 6.95
C VAL A 280 5.17 -0.45 5.55
N GLN A 281 5.21 0.40 4.52
CA GLN A 281 4.98 -0.02 3.14
C GLN A 281 6.01 -1.04 2.68
N LEU A 282 7.30 -0.86 3.00
CA LEU A 282 8.36 -1.82 2.69
C LEU A 282 8.16 -3.14 3.45
N GLY A 283 7.82 -3.08 4.74
CA GLY A 283 7.54 -4.27 5.55
C GLY A 283 6.34 -5.09 5.04
N MET A 284 5.33 -4.42 4.48
CA MET A 284 4.14 -5.06 3.92
C MET A 284 4.33 -5.67 2.52
N VAL A 285 5.41 -5.33 1.80
CA VAL A 285 5.60 -5.71 0.37
C VAL A 285 5.37 -7.19 0.14
N VAL A 286 5.93 -8.05 0.99
CA VAL A 286 5.83 -9.50 0.84
C VAL A 286 4.39 -9.98 1.11
N GLY A 287 3.76 -9.49 2.17
CA GLY A 287 2.37 -9.85 2.53
C GLY A 287 1.36 -9.46 1.45
N VAL A 288 1.49 -8.25 0.91
CA VAL A 288 0.67 -7.76 -0.21
C VAL A 288 0.91 -8.57 -1.49
N GLY A 289 2.16 -8.97 -1.73
CA GLY A 289 2.52 -9.84 -2.85
C GLY A 289 1.80 -11.20 -2.80
N PHE A 290 1.74 -11.81 -1.62
CA PHE A 290 0.95 -13.05 -1.41
C PHE A 290 -0.54 -12.81 -1.63
N SER A 291 -1.12 -11.77 -1.04
CA SER A 291 -2.55 -11.44 -1.23
C SER A 291 -2.91 -11.31 -2.70
N SER A 292 -2.09 -10.61 -3.48
CA SER A 292 -2.30 -10.43 -4.93
C SER A 292 -2.21 -11.75 -5.71
N SER A 293 -1.32 -12.67 -5.30
CA SER A 293 -1.12 -13.96 -5.96
C SER A 293 -2.24 -14.96 -5.62
N TYR A 294 -2.75 -14.93 -4.38
CA TYR A 294 -3.80 -15.84 -3.94
C TYR A 294 -5.22 -15.42 -4.37
N LEU A 295 -5.46 -14.13 -4.61
CA LEU A 295 -6.78 -13.60 -4.95
C LEU A 295 -7.43 -14.31 -6.16
N PRO A 296 -6.75 -14.52 -7.31
CA PRO A 296 -7.35 -15.25 -8.43
C PRO A 296 -7.64 -16.72 -8.10
N LEU A 297 -6.78 -17.36 -7.29
CA LEU A 297 -6.97 -18.76 -6.87
C LEU A 297 -8.20 -18.89 -5.95
N LEU A 298 -8.32 -18.00 -4.97
CA LEU A 298 -9.46 -17.94 -4.06
C LEU A 298 -10.77 -17.71 -4.82
N SER A 299 -10.80 -16.73 -5.72
CA SER A 299 -11.98 -16.43 -6.53
C SER A 299 -12.38 -17.62 -7.39
N ARG A 300 -11.41 -18.30 -8.04
CA ARG A 300 -11.68 -19.48 -8.87
C ARG A 300 -12.22 -20.65 -8.04
N SER A 301 -11.62 -20.94 -6.90
CA SER A 301 -12.03 -22.06 -6.03
C SER A 301 -13.44 -21.80 -5.46
N TYR A 302 -13.72 -20.56 -5.04
CA TYR A 302 -15.05 -20.16 -4.55
C TYR A 302 -16.12 -20.26 -5.64
N THR A 303 -15.86 -19.74 -6.85
CA THR A 303 -16.82 -19.80 -7.98
C THR A 303 -17.11 -21.23 -8.42
N LYS A 304 -16.13 -22.14 -8.33
CA LYS A 304 -16.30 -23.56 -8.61
C LYS A 304 -16.91 -24.37 -7.47
N GLN A 305 -17.23 -23.71 -6.36
CA GLN A 305 -17.74 -24.33 -5.12
C GLN A 305 -16.84 -25.41 -4.52
N HIS A 306 -15.54 -25.34 -4.78
CA HIS A 306 -14.53 -26.20 -4.15
C HIS A 306 -14.18 -25.66 -2.76
N LEU A 307 -15.10 -25.80 -1.79
CA LEU A 307 -15.02 -25.17 -0.48
C LEU A 307 -13.79 -25.62 0.34
N GLU A 308 -13.39 -26.90 0.25
CA GLU A 308 -12.21 -27.41 0.93
C GLU A 308 -10.92 -26.75 0.40
N GLU A 309 -10.78 -26.63 -0.91
CA GLU A 309 -9.66 -25.96 -1.56
C GLU A 309 -9.62 -24.47 -1.18
N PHE A 310 -10.78 -23.83 -1.16
CA PHE A 310 -10.93 -22.44 -0.73
C PHE A 310 -10.44 -22.22 0.71
N GLU A 311 -10.87 -23.05 1.67
CA GLU A 311 -10.42 -22.95 3.07
C GLU A 311 -8.92 -23.24 3.23
N GLN A 312 -8.36 -24.18 2.47
CA GLN A 312 -6.93 -24.43 2.45
C GLN A 312 -6.14 -23.22 1.91
N LEU A 313 -6.58 -22.60 0.81
CA LEU A 313 -5.96 -21.41 0.23
C LEU A 313 -6.05 -20.22 1.19
N LYS A 314 -7.22 -20.01 1.81
CA LYS A 314 -7.46 -18.98 2.83
C LYS A 314 -6.50 -19.15 4.02
N TYR A 315 -6.39 -20.37 4.57
CA TYR A 315 -5.46 -20.66 5.66
C TYR A 315 -4.01 -20.39 5.25
N SER A 316 -3.60 -20.87 4.07
CA SER A 316 -2.23 -20.65 3.57
C SER A 316 -1.93 -19.17 3.38
N LEU A 317 -2.86 -18.38 2.82
CA LEU A 317 -2.68 -16.93 2.67
C LEU A 317 -2.50 -16.23 4.02
N LEU A 318 -3.40 -16.48 4.98
CA LEU A 318 -3.34 -15.86 6.30
C LEU A 318 -2.05 -16.26 7.04
N LYS A 319 -1.67 -17.53 6.98
CA LYS A 319 -0.43 -18.04 7.57
C LYS A 319 0.81 -17.38 6.97
N MET A 320 0.92 -17.36 5.63
CA MET A 320 2.06 -16.74 4.94
C MET A 320 2.16 -15.25 5.27
N THR A 321 1.04 -14.53 5.18
CA THR A 321 0.99 -13.10 5.51
C THR A 321 1.41 -12.85 6.96
N MET A 322 0.90 -13.63 7.91
CA MET A 322 1.25 -13.52 9.32
C MET A 322 2.74 -13.78 9.56
N VAL A 323 3.27 -14.87 9.01
CA VAL A 323 4.68 -15.23 9.18
C VAL A 323 5.61 -14.13 8.67
N PHE A 324 5.42 -13.69 7.44
CA PHE A 324 6.32 -12.68 6.84
C PHE A 324 6.15 -11.30 7.47
N SER A 325 4.94 -10.90 7.85
CA SER A 325 4.73 -9.61 8.52
C SER A 325 5.33 -9.59 9.94
N VAL A 326 5.20 -10.67 10.72
CA VAL A 326 5.81 -10.76 12.05
C VAL A 326 7.34 -10.75 11.95
N VAL A 327 7.91 -11.54 11.04
CA VAL A 327 9.37 -11.59 10.85
C VAL A 327 9.91 -10.25 10.37
N ALA A 328 9.24 -9.59 9.45
CA ALA A 328 9.62 -8.24 8.98
C ALA A 328 9.54 -7.22 10.12
N THR A 329 8.45 -7.25 10.92
CA THR A 329 8.28 -6.34 12.05
C THR A 329 9.36 -6.56 13.11
N VAL A 330 9.56 -7.81 13.55
CA VAL A 330 10.56 -8.14 14.57
C VAL A 330 11.98 -7.82 14.08
N GLY A 331 12.30 -8.19 12.84
CA GLY A 331 13.60 -7.87 12.25
C GLY A 331 13.86 -6.37 12.19
N LEU A 332 12.86 -5.60 11.73
CA LEU A 332 12.98 -4.14 11.62
C LEU A 332 13.08 -3.47 13.00
N LEU A 333 12.32 -3.93 14.01
CA LEU A 333 12.38 -3.39 15.37
C LEU A 333 13.77 -3.53 15.99
N VAL A 334 14.40 -4.69 15.82
CA VAL A 334 15.71 -4.98 16.41
C VAL A 334 16.84 -4.10 15.86
N ILE A 335 16.73 -3.67 14.60
CA ILE A 335 17.77 -2.89 13.92
C ILE A 335 17.30 -1.47 13.56
N LEU A 336 16.16 -1.03 14.12
CA LEU A 336 15.50 0.21 13.75
C LEU A 336 16.42 1.45 13.83
N PRO A 337 17.23 1.68 14.89
CA PRO A 337 18.11 2.85 14.94
C PRO A 337 19.05 2.94 13.74
N ARG A 338 19.67 1.82 13.33
CA ARG A 338 20.55 1.78 12.16
C ARG A 338 19.80 1.96 10.84
N VAL A 339 18.61 1.38 10.72
CA VAL A 339 17.74 1.55 9.53
C VAL A 339 17.26 3.00 9.42
N ASN A 340 16.87 3.62 10.52
CA ASN A 340 16.45 5.01 10.56
C ASN A 340 17.62 5.93 10.12
N HIS A 341 18.80 5.75 10.70
CA HIS A 341 19.99 6.51 10.30
C HIS A 341 20.43 6.23 8.84
N MET A 342 20.38 4.96 8.41
CA MET A 342 20.65 4.60 7.01
C MET A 342 19.75 5.34 6.03
N LEU A 343 18.46 5.37 6.31
CA LEU A 343 17.45 5.93 5.39
C LEU A 343 17.36 7.45 5.51
N PHE A 344 17.30 8.00 6.72
CA PHE A 344 16.94 9.39 6.97
C PHE A 344 18.08 10.27 7.51
N GLY A 345 19.24 9.68 7.85
CA GLY A 345 20.43 10.40 8.26
C GLY A 345 20.49 10.76 9.74
N ASP A 346 19.51 10.35 10.53
CA ASP A 346 19.47 10.52 11.98
C ASP A 346 18.73 9.36 12.66
N ILE A 347 18.72 9.33 13.99
CA ILE A 347 18.04 8.30 14.80
C ILE A 347 16.80 8.84 15.53
N GLN A 348 16.32 10.04 15.16
CA GLN A 348 15.18 10.67 15.83
C GLN A 348 13.89 9.88 15.62
N GLY A 349 13.02 9.90 16.63
CA GLY A 349 11.70 9.28 16.61
C GLY A 349 11.71 7.74 16.61
N ASN A 350 12.81 7.10 17.01
CA ASN A 350 12.88 5.64 17.07
C ASN A 350 11.81 5.02 17.98
N ASP A 351 11.42 5.70 19.05
CA ASP A 351 10.31 5.35 19.95
C ASP A 351 8.96 5.33 19.23
N VAL A 352 8.65 6.42 18.54
CA VAL A 352 7.43 6.60 17.73
C VAL A 352 7.37 5.59 16.58
N LEU A 353 8.48 5.44 15.86
CA LEU A 353 8.61 4.52 14.74
C LEU A 353 8.52 3.05 15.18
N SER A 354 9.08 2.70 16.36
CA SER A 354 8.98 1.34 16.91
C SER A 354 7.54 0.91 17.09
N ILE A 355 6.69 1.78 17.64
CA ILE A 355 5.26 1.49 17.80
C ILE A 355 4.59 1.47 16.43
N TYR A 356 4.88 2.46 15.56
CA TYR A 356 4.26 2.54 14.24
C TYR A 356 4.54 1.29 13.38
N ILE A 357 5.75 0.71 13.46
CA ILE A 357 6.16 -0.50 12.71
C ILE A 357 5.31 -1.73 13.07
N ILE A 358 4.76 -1.82 14.29
CA ILE A 358 3.84 -2.91 14.68
C ILE A 358 2.62 -2.95 13.75
N SER A 359 2.23 -1.82 13.18
CA SER A 359 1.14 -1.73 12.20
C SER A 359 1.38 -2.58 10.94
N ILE A 360 2.63 -2.98 10.62
CA ILE A 360 2.95 -3.89 9.51
C ILE A 360 2.15 -5.19 9.64
N ILE A 361 2.10 -5.77 10.84
CA ILE A 361 1.38 -7.03 11.08
C ILE A 361 -0.12 -6.82 10.83
N LEU A 362 -0.69 -5.80 11.48
CA LEU A 362 -2.13 -5.54 11.42
C LEU A 362 -2.59 -5.16 10.01
N ALA A 363 -1.84 -4.26 9.36
CA ALA A 363 -2.15 -3.81 8.00
C ALA A 363 -1.99 -4.94 6.97
N SER A 364 -0.96 -5.78 7.10
CA SER A 364 -0.79 -6.95 6.22
C SER A 364 -1.92 -7.95 6.38
N MET A 365 -2.31 -8.27 7.63
CA MET A 365 -3.43 -9.16 7.92
C MET A 365 -4.75 -8.59 7.41
N MET A 366 -4.97 -7.29 7.59
CA MET A 366 -6.14 -6.59 7.05
C MET A 366 -6.22 -6.72 5.53
N MET A 367 -5.11 -6.51 4.81
CA MET A 367 -5.07 -6.67 3.35
C MET A 367 -5.35 -8.12 2.91
N ALA A 368 -4.87 -9.12 3.67
CA ALA A 368 -5.17 -10.53 3.39
C ALA A 368 -6.65 -10.86 3.61
N TYR A 369 -7.25 -10.42 4.71
CA TYR A 369 -8.69 -10.59 4.95
C TYR A 369 -9.54 -9.85 3.91
N HIS A 370 -9.14 -8.62 3.53
CA HIS A 370 -9.78 -7.90 2.45
C HIS A 370 -9.78 -8.70 1.14
N GLY A 371 -8.64 -9.28 0.75
CA GLY A 371 -8.55 -10.13 -0.44
C GLY A 371 -9.46 -11.35 -0.38
N ILE A 372 -9.58 -12.00 0.80
CA ILE A 372 -10.50 -13.13 0.99
C ILE A 372 -11.97 -12.69 0.83
N LEU A 373 -12.36 -11.60 1.48
CA LEU A 373 -13.73 -11.08 1.40
C LEU A 373 -14.07 -10.58 -0.02
N GLN A 374 -13.10 -9.97 -0.70
CA GLN A 374 -13.21 -9.58 -2.10
C GLN A 374 -13.45 -10.79 -3.00
N SER A 375 -12.75 -11.90 -2.79
CA SER A 375 -12.91 -13.12 -3.58
C SER A 375 -14.29 -13.79 -3.45
N THR A 376 -14.99 -13.52 -2.35
CA THR A 376 -16.36 -14.00 -2.07
C THR A 376 -17.46 -12.96 -2.33
N GLY A 377 -17.11 -11.76 -2.79
CA GLY A 377 -18.06 -10.67 -3.04
C GLY A 377 -18.63 -10.00 -1.77
N LYS A 378 -18.07 -10.31 -0.58
CA LYS A 378 -18.54 -9.78 0.72
C LYS A 378 -17.91 -8.43 1.07
N TYR A 379 -18.00 -7.46 0.17
CA TYR A 379 -17.40 -6.11 0.34
C TYR A 379 -17.95 -5.34 1.53
N SER A 380 -19.23 -5.51 1.86
CA SER A 380 -19.91 -4.79 2.95
C SER A 380 -19.24 -5.01 4.31
N ILE A 381 -18.75 -6.22 4.58
CA ILE A 381 -18.06 -6.53 5.83
C ILE A 381 -16.80 -5.66 5.98
N THR A 382 -15.98 -5.60 4.93
CA THR A 382 -14.76 -4.79 4.95
C THR A 382 -15.08 -3.31 5.02
N LEU A 383 -16.15 -2.84 4.36
CA LEU A 383 -16.57 -1.44 4.40
C LEU A 383 -17.01 -1.01 5.80
N ILE A 384 -17.86 -1.81 6.46
CA ILE A 384 -18.31 -1.54 7.83
C ILE A 384 -17.12 -1.54 8.79
N ALA A 385 -16.24 -2.54 8.68
CA ALA A 385 -15.03 -2.62 9.50
C ALA A 385 -14.09 -1.42 9.26
N LEU A 386 -13.96 -0.96 8.00
CA LEU A 386 -13.20 0.24 7.67
C LEU A 386 -13.75 1.48 8.38
N LEU A 387 -15.05 1.72 8.27
CA LEU A 387 -15.67 2.90 8.89
C LEU A 387 -15.47 2.89 10.41
N ILE A 388 -15.69 1.74 11.06
CA ILE A 388 -15.47 1.60 12.51
C ILE A 388 -13.99 1.78 12.85
N GLY A 389 -13.06 1.25 12.06
CA GLY A 389 -11.62 1.42 12.24
C GLY A 389 -11.18 2.88 12.10
N LEU A 390 -11.74 3.62 11.13
CA LEU A 390 -11.47 5.05 10.94
C LEU A 390 -12.00 5.88 12.12
N ILE A 391 -13.20 5.58 12.63
CA ILE A 391 -13.76 6.23 13.81
C ILE A 391 -12.87 5.95 15.03
N ALA A 392 -12.48 4.70 15.24
CA ALA A 392 -11.58 4.33 16.33
C ALA A 392 -10.22 5.04 16.25
N LYS A 393 -9.65 5.17 15.04
CA LYS A 393 -8.43 5.94 14.78
C LYS A 393 -8.62 7.42 15.10
N GLY A 394 -9.72 8.03 14.64
CA GLY A 394 -10.03 9.45 14.89
C GLY A 394 -10.18 9.75 16.38
N ILE A 395 -11.00 8.97 17.08
CA ILE A 395 -11.17 9.08 18.54
C ILE A 395 -9.85 8.82 19.26
N GLY A 396 -9.09 7.81 18.83
CA GLY A 396 -7.78 7.52 19.38
C GLY A 396 -6.80 8.67 19.23
N ASN A 397 -6.76 9.33 18.07
CA ASN A 397 -5.93 10.53 17.87
C ASN A 397 -6.32 11.65 18.82
N LEU A 398 -7.62 11.95 18.94
CA LEU A 398 -8.11 13.01 19.84
C LEU A 398 -7.77 12.74 21.32
N TRP A 399 -7.69 11.46 21.71
CA TRP A 399 -7.37 11.09 23.11
C TRP A 399 -5.87 10.95 23.35
N PHE A 400 -5.13 10.26 22.48
CA PHE A 400 -3.74 9.92 22.73
C PHE A 400 -2.75 11.01 22.31
N ILE A 401 -3.04 11.84 21.31
CA ILE A 401 -2.13 12.92 20.89
C ILE A 401 -1.91 13.93 22.04
N PRO A 402 -2.93 14.38 22.78
CA PRO A 402 -2.72 15.28 23.92
C PRO A 402 -1.83 14.72 25.03
N GLN A 403 -1.77 13.40 25.20
CA GLN A 403 -1.03 12.74 26.28
C GLN A 403 0.37 12.28 25.84
N PHE A 404 0.50 11.82 24.60
CA PHE A 404 1.69 11.13 24.08
C PHE A 404 2.21 11.72 22.77
N GLN A 405 1.69 12.83 22.30
CA GLN A 405 2.15 13.51 21.09
C GLN A 405 2.15 12.59 19.85
N THR A 406 3.24 12.55 19.09
CA THR A 406 3.40 11.68 17.89
C THR A 406 3.32 10.19 18.21
N LEU A 407 3.76 9.78 19.41
CA LEU A 407 3.64 8.41 19.88
C LEU A 407 2.16 8.01 20.05
N GLY A 408 1.32 8.96 20.52
CA GLY A 408 -0.13 8.80 20.60
C GLY A 408 -0.78 8.50 19.25
N ALA A 409 -0.34 9.17 18.18
CA ALA A 409 -0.82 8.90 16.84
C ALA A 409 -0.43 7.49 16.34
N SER A 410 0.77 7.00 16.71
CA SER A 410 1.18 5.61 16.43
C SER A 410 0.30 4.59 17.14
N ILE A 411 0.01 4.81 18.42
CA ILE A 411 -0.89 3.96 19.23
C ILE A 411 -2.30 3.95 18.62
N ALA A 412 -2.83 5.13 18.26
CA ALA A 412 -4.15 5.25 17.65
C ALA A 412 -4.24 4.52 16.28
N THR A 413 -3.13 4.50 15.50
CA THR A 413 -3.06 3.72 14.25
C THR A 413 -3.20 2.23 14.53
N ILE A 414 -2.47 1.71 15.51
CA ILE A 414 -2.56 0.31 15.93
C ILE A 414 -3.97 -0.01 16.42
N LEU A 415 -4.55 0.84 17.27
CA LEU A 415 -5.90 0.67 17.78
C LEU A 415 -6.93 0.62 16.65
N GLY A 416 -6.90 1.56 15.72
CA GLY A 416 -7.82 1.60 14.59
C GLY A 416 -7.72 0.34 13.70
N LEU A 417 -6.51 -0.10 13.38
CA LEU A 417 -6.29 -1.33 12.61
C LEU A 417 -6.70 -2.59 13.38
N PHE A 418 -6.46 -2.62 14.69
CA PHE A 418 -6.87 -3.73 15.55
C PHE A 418 -8.39 -3.84 15.64
N VAL A 419 -9.07 -2.72 15.86
CA VAL A 419 -10.54 -2.65 15.87
C VAL A 419 -11.12 -3.08 14.52
N MET A 420 -10.54 -2.60 13.41
CA MET A 420 -10.94 -3.01 12.06
C MET A 420 -10.81 -4.53 11.86
N LEU A 421 -9.66 -5.12 12.23
CA LEU A 421 -9.47 -6.58 12.13
C LEU A 421 -10.43 -7.36 13.02
N GLY A 422 -10.66 -6.89 14.25
CA GLY A 422 -11.62 -7.49 15.17
C GLY A 422 -13.04 -7.50 14.59
N MET A 423 -13.46 -6.38 13.98
CA MET A 423 -14.75 -6.28 13.31
C MET A 423 -14.87 -7.22 12.10
N ILE A 424 -13.81 -7.33 11.28
CA ILE A 424 -13.79 -8.30 10.17
C ILE A 424 -13.94 -9.71 10.73
N TRP A 425 -13.22 -10.06 11.79
CA TRP A 425 -13.30 -11.39 12.41
C TRP A 425 -14.70 -11.70 12.95
N ILE A 426 -15.33 -10.77 13.69
CA ILE A 426 -16.68 -10.91 14.24
C ILE A 426 -17.71 -11.06 13.11
N LEU A 427 -17.70 -10.16 12.13
CA LEU A 427 -18.67 -10.13 11.03
C LEU A 427 -18.49 -11.29 10.04
N SER A 428 -17.29 -11.88 9.98
CA SER A 428 -17.03 -13.09 9.17
C SER A 428 -17.47 -14.39 9.85
N GLY A 429 -18.10 -14.33 11.03
CA GLY A 429 -18.63 -15.48 11.75
C GLY A 429 -17.67 -16.14 12.73
N GLY A 430 -16.56 -15.47 13.09
CA GLY A 430 -15.72 -15.75 14.28
C GLY A 430 -15.23 -17.20 14.50
N LYS A 431 -15.40 -18.10 13.54
CA LYS A 431 -15.01 -19.50 13.70
C LYS A 431 -13.48 -19.60 13.75
N SER A 432 -12.99 -19.79 14.94
CA SER A 432 -11.59 -19.86 15.29
C SER A 432 -11.02 -21.27 15.17
N SER A 433 -9.82 -21.27 14.70
CA SER A 433 -8.66 -21.99 15.26
C SER A 433 -8.83 -23.48 15.44
N SER A 434 -8.43 -24.19 14.42
CA SER A 434 -8.01 -25.59 14.58
C SER A 434 -6.69 -25.62 15.40
N ASN A 435 -6.40 -26.75 16.05
CA ASN A 435 -5.12 -26.99 16.77
C ASN A 435 -3.88 -26.70 15.89
N HIS A 436 -4.05 -26.74 14.55
CA HIS A 436 -3.05 -26.37 13.55
C HIS A 436 -2.62 -24.89 13.63
N GLN A 437 -3.55 -23.97 13.91
CA GLN A 437 -3.22 -22.54 14.03
C GLN A 437 -2.39 -22.27 15.28
N LYS A 438 -2.74 -22.86 16.43
CA LYS A 438 -1.97 -22.74 17.68
C LYS A 438 -0.55 -23.23 17.51
N SER A 439 -0.37 -24.41 16.89
CA SER A 439 0.97 -24.95 16.59
C SER A 439 1.79 -24.02 15.69
N THR A 440 1.16 -23.42 14.67
CA THR A 440 1.84 -22.48 13.78
C THR A 440 2.27 -21.21 14.51
N MET A 441 1.43 -20.65 15.39
CA MET A 441 1.76 -19.46 16.20
C MET A 441 2.93 -19.72 17.15
N ILE A 442 2.95 -20.86 17.83
CA ILE A 442 4.06 -21.23 18.70
C ILE A 442 5.36 -21.36 17.90
N LYS A 443 5.32 -22.07 16.76
CA LYS A 443 6.48 -22.22 15.88
C LYS A 443 6.98 -20.87 15.36
N LEU A 444 6.08 -19.98 14.96
CA LEU A 444 6.42 -18.63 14.52
C LEU A 444 7.07 -17.84 15.66
N GLY A 445 6.50 -17.89 16.87
CA GLY A 445 7.07 -17.24 18.05
C GLY A 445 8.51 -17.70 18.31
N ILE A 446 8.77 -19.01 18.32
CA ILE A 446 10.11 -19.57 18.55
C ILE A 446 11.10 -19.10 17.48
N VAL A 447 10.72 -19.15 16.19
CA VAL A 447 11.62 -18.73 15.10
C VAL A 447 11.88 -17.22 15.15
N SER A 448 10.85 -16.40 15.41
CA SER A 448 10.98 -14.93 15.48
C SER A 448 11.80 -14.49 16.70
N ILE A 449 11.59 -15.10 17.87
CA ILE A 449 12.39 -14.83 19.07
C ILE A 449 13.84 -15.26 18.85
N GLY A 450 14.06 -16.46 18.30
CA GLY A 450 15.41 -16.93 17.96
C GLY A 450 16.13 -16.00 16.99
N MET A 451 15.44 -15.50 15.97
CA MET A 451 15.98 -14.49 15.04
C MET A 451 16.30 -13.18 15.80
N ALA A 452 15.39 -12.70 16.65
CA ALA A 452 15.58 -11.48 17.42
C ALA A 452 16.78 -11.57 18.37
N ILE A 453 16.96 -12.71 19.03
CA ILE A 453 18.12 -12.94 19.92
C ILE A 453 19.43 -12.91 19.14
N VAL A 454 19.51 -13.60 17.99
CA VAL A 454 20.75 -13.64 17.19
C VAL A 454 21.05 -12.27 16.59
N VAL A 455 20.07 -11.66 15.93
CA VAL A 455 20.27 -10.33 15.29
C VAL A 455 20.47 -9.25 16.33
N GLY A 456 19.71 -9.29 17.44
CA GLY A 456 19.83 -8.33 18.54
C GLY A 456 21.17 -8.47 19.29
N GLY A 457 21.61 -9.69 19.56
CA GLY A 457 22.91 -9.95 20.17
C GLY A 457 24.07 -9.42 19.31
N LEU A 458 24.00 -9.66 17.99
CA LEU A 458 24.98 -9.08 17.06
C LEU A 458 24.89 -7.55 16.99
N ASN A 459 23.66 -6.99 17.00
CA ASN A 459 23.49 -5.53 17.00
C ASN A 459 24.06 -4.90 18.26
N ILE A 460 23.82 -5.48 19.44
CA ILE A 460 24.41 -5.01 20.72
C ILE A 460 25.95 -5.12 20.70
N LEU A 461 26.49 -6.22 20.13
CA LEU A 461 27.94 -6.38 19.99
C LEU A 461 28.52 -5.28 19.09
N PHE A 462 27.87 -5.00 17.96
CA PHE A 462 28.30 -3.92 17.07
C PHE A 462 28.11 -2.53 17.68
N GLU A 463 27.06 -2.32 18.50
CA GLU A 463 26.82 -1.05 19.19
C GLU A 463 28.00 -0.62 20.08
N ARG A 464 28.67 -1.60 20.69
CA ARG A 464 29.84 -1.35 21.53
C ARG A 464 31.03 -0.75 20.77
N TYR A 465 31.22 -1.11 19.49
CA TYR A 465 32.34 -0.67 18.66
C TYR A 465 31.94 0.38 17.62
N PHE A 466 30.69 0.38 17.24
CA PHE A 466 30.11 1.23 16.19
C PHE A 466 28.72 1.68 16.62
N PRO A 467 28.61 2.72 17.47
CA PRO A 467 27.33 3.24 17.93
C PRO A 467 26.44 3.66 16.74
N ALA A 468 25.13 3.37 16.83
CA ALA A 468 24.17 3.78 15.81
C ALA A 468 24.04 5.30 15.80
N GLY A 469 24.08 5.91 14.60
CA GLY A 469 24.03 7.36 14.43
C GLY A 469 25.38 8.04 14.28
N ASP A 470 26.51 7.31 14.47
CA ASP A 470 27.87 7.87 14.32
C ASP A 470 28.26 8.05 12.84
N SER A 471 28.03 7.03 12.02
CA SER A 471 28.38 7.07 10.59
C SER A 471 27.34 6.37 9.73
N ARG A 472 26.70 7.13 8.83
CA ARG A 472 25.66 6.63 7.93
C ARG A 472 26.13 5.44 7.07
N THR A 473 27.39 5.49 6.57
CA THR A 473 27.96 4.41 5.76
C THR A 473 28.13 3.12 6.58
N LYS A 474 28.64 3.24 7.82
CA LYS A 474 28.79 2.09 8.72
C LYS A 474 27.42 1.49 9.07
N ASP A 475 26.44 2.33 9.43
CA ASP A 475 25.09 1.87 9.75
C ASP A 475 24.40 1.21 8.55
N THR A 476 24.64 1.71 7.34
CA THR A 476 24.14 1.08 6.11
C THR A 476 24.71 -0.32 5.93
N LEU A 477 26.02 -0.50 6.05
CA LEU A 477 26.69 -1.80 5.91
C LEU A 477 26.23 -2.77 7.00
N LEU A 478 26.17 -2.31 8.26
CA LEU A 478 25.74 -3.11 9.39
C LEU A 478 24.24 -3.48 9.30
N ALA A 479 23.38 -2.57 8.90
CA ALA A 479 21.96 -2.85 8.69
C ALA A 479 21.76 -3.92 7.61
N LEU A 480 22.43 -3.81 6.47
CA LEU A 480 22.35 -4.80 5.39
C LEU A 480 22.91 -6.17 5.81
N LEU A 481 23.99 -6.18 6.59
CA LEU A 481 24.56 -7.40 7.16
C LEU A 481 23.57 -8.04 8.13
N LEU A 482 23.02 -7.29 9.09
CA LEU A 482 22.07 -7.77 10.07
C LEU A 482 20.77 -8.28 9.44
N VAL A 483 20.27 -7.61 8.39
CA VAL A 483 19.14 -8.09 7.59
C VAL A 483 19.47 -9.43 6.93
N SER A 484 20.67 -9.55 6.34
CA SER A 484 21.10 -10.79 5.68
C SER A 484 21.21 -11.96 6.68
N VAL A 485 21.78 -11.69 7.85
CA VAL A 485 21.86 -12.68 8.96
C VAL A 485 20.45 -13.05 9.42
N GLY A 486 19.57 -12.07 9.62
CA GLY A 486 18.17 -12.31 10.01
C GLY A 486 17.43 -13.22 9.03
N ILE A 487 17.57 -12.99 7.73
CA ILE A 487 16.99 -13.83 6.68
C ILE A 487 17.53 -15.26 6.76
N ILE A 488 18.83 -15.44 6.94
CA ILE A 488 19.47 -16.76 7.03
C ILE A 488 18.95 -17.50 8.27
N VAL A 489 18.97 -16.85 9.44
CA VAL A 489 18.49 -17.42 10.70
C VAL A 489 17.02 -17.81 10.61
N PHE A 490 16.18 -16.93 10.05
CA PHE A 490 14.78 -17.22 9.83
C PHE A 490 14.58 -18.45 8.93
N ILE A 491 15.27 -18.52 7.77
CA ILE A 491 15.15 -19.65 6.85
C ILE A 491 15.57 -20.96 7.53
N ILE A 492 16.70 -20.96 8.23
CA ILE A 492 17.18 -22.15 8.97
C ILE A 492 16.18 -22.56 10.03
N GLY A 493 15.68 -21.61 10.83
CA GLY A 493 14.68 -21.86 11.87
C GLY A 493 13.36 -22.40 11.29
N ALA A 494 12.85 -21.78 10.23
CA ALA A 494 11.63 -22.19 9.55
C ALA A 494 11.71 -23.61 8.98
N ILE A 495 12.89 -24.01 8.46
CA ILE A 495 13.14 -25.36 7.96
C ILE A 495 13.22 -26.37 9.12
N ARG A 496 14.01 -26.08 10.17
CA ARG A 496 14.21 -27.00 11.32
C ARG A 496 12.91 -27.28 12.08
N ILE A 497 12.09 -26.26 12.31
CA ILE A 497 10.82 -26.36 13.05
C ILE A 497 9.67 -26.80 12.13
N LYS A 498 9.92 -26.97 10.84
CA LYS A 498 8.88 -27.29 9.83
C LYS A 498 7.72 -26.31 9.90
N LEU A 499 8.04 -25.02 9.81
CA LEU A 499 7.05 -23.93 9.85
C LEU A 499 6.15 -23.96 8.62
N PHE A 500 6.71 -24.24 7.43
CA PHE A 500 5.98 -24.30 6.17
C PHE A 500 5.84 -25.73 5.66
N THR A 501 4.72 -26.03 5.01
CA THR A 501 4.50 -27.24 4.23
C THR A 501 5.27 -27.19 2.91
N ILE A 502 5.46 -28.35 2.26
CA ILE A 502 6.13 -28.41 0.95
C ILE A 502 5.39 -27.56 -0.09
N ARG A 503 4.05 -27.56 -0.08
CA ARG A 503 3.23 -26.74 -0.98
C ARG A 503 3.46 -25.25 -0.75
N GLU A 504 3.53 -24.80 0.49
CA GLU A 504 3.80 -23.41 0.85
C GLU A 504 5.21 -22.98 0.43
N TRP A 505 6.24 -23.85 0.59
CA TRP A 505 7.58 -23.57 0.10
C TRP A 505 7.62 -23.38 -1.43
N LEU A 506 6.82 -24.12 -2.19
CA LEU A 506 6.75 -24.00 -3.64
C LEU A 506 6.13 -22.68 -4.11
N MET A 507 5.35 -22.01 -3.26
CA MET A 507 4.76 -20.70 -3.54
C MET A 507 5.70 -19.53 -3.22
N ILE A 508 6.77 -19.79 -2.44
CA ILE A 508 7.80 -18.79 -2.16
C ILE A 508 8.78 -18.70 -3.35
N PRO A 509 9.16 -17.50 -3.79
CA PRO A 509 10.18 -17.35 -4.83
C PRO A 509 11.46 -18.10 -4.47
N LYS A 510 11.99 -18.93 -5.38
CA LYS A 510 13.15 -19.83 -5.16
C LYS A 510 12.95 -20.93 -4.10
N GLY A 511 11.74 -21.16 -3.59
CA GLY A 511 11.47 -22.21 -2.59
C GLY A 511 11.86 -23.63 -3.05
N LYS A 512 11.73 -23.95 -4.37
CA LYS A 512 12.24 -25.21 -4.95
C LYS A 512 13.76 -25.41 -4.73
N SER A 513 14.54 -24.34 -4.86
CA SER A 513 16.00 -24.39 -4.67
C SER A 513 16.34 -24.59 -3.18
N LEU A 514 15.60 -23.93 -2.28
CA LEU A 514 15.75 -24.11 -0.84
C LEU A 514 15.43 -25.54 -0.40
N LEU A 515 14.35 -26.14 -0.92
CA LEU A 515 14.00 -27.54 -0.64
C LEU A 515 15.04 -28.54 -1.18
N ARG A 516 15.67 -28.26 -2.31
CA ARG A 516 16.77 -29.10 -2.83
C ARG A 516 18.01 -29.04 -1.95
N PHE A 517 18.31 -27.86 -1.40
CA PHE A 517 19.44 -27.65 -0.50
C PHE A 517 19.24 -28.41 0.82
N THR A 518 18.04 -28.40 1.40
CA THR A 518 17.73 -29.13 2.62
C THR A 518 17.77 -30.65 2.45
N ARG A 519 17.35 -31.19 1.30
CA ARG A 519 17.48 -32.63 1.00
C ARG A 519 18.94 -33.07 0.88
N LYS A 520 19.83 -32.23 0.32
CA LYS A 520 21.28 -32.49 0.26
C LYS A 520 21.91 -32.49 1.65
N TRP A 521 21.47 -31.59 2.53
CA TRP A 521 21.97 -31.51 3.92
C TRP A 521 21.58 -32.74 4.74
N LYS A 522 20.34 -33.21 4.62
CA LYS A 522 19.86 -34.41 5.30
C LYS A 522 20.63 -35.66 4.87
N LYS A 523 20.90 -35.81 3.56
CA LYS A 523 21.72 -36.91 3.03
C LYS A 523 23.20 -36.85 3.42
N ARG A 524 23.75 -35.65 3.73
CA ARG A 524 25.11 -35.50 4.27
C ARG A 524 25.16 -35.84 5.76
N GLY A 525 24.22 -35.36 6.56
CA GLY A 525 24.15 -35.70 8.01
C GLY A 525 23.97 -37.21 8.24
N GLU A 526 23.14 -37.90 7.45
CA GLU A 526 22.98 -39.35 7.52
C GLU A 526 24.25 -40.15 7.09
N LYS A 527 25.14 -39.54 6.30
CA LYS A 527 26.43 -40.16 5.91
C LYS A 527 27.52 -39.93 6.96
N ASP A 528 27.44 -38.85 7.73
CA ASP A 528 28.41 -38.53 8.80
C ASP A 528 28.08 -39.26 10.11
N GLU A 529 26.81 -39.71 10.34
CA GLU A 529 26.42 -40.58 11.47
C GLU A 529 26.72 -42.08 11.21
N ILE A 530 27.10 -42.46 9.96
CA ILE A 530 27.46 -43.86 9.60
C ILE A 530 29.01 -44.03 9.47
N ARG A 531 29.78 -42.98 9.76
CA ARG A 531 31.23 -43.03 9.96
C ARG A 531 31.61 -42.82 11.40
#